data_dc668b6fb831c82d0918b18ba0b07696
#
_entry.id   dc668b6fb831c82d0918b18ba0b07696
#
_cell.length_a   1.000
_cell.length_b   1.000
_cell.length_c   1.000
_cell.angle_alpha   90.00
_cell.angle_beta   90.00
_cell.angle_gamma   90.00
#
_symmetry.space_group_name_H-M   'P 1'
#
loop_
_entity.id
_entity.type
_entity.pdbx_description
1 polymer ?
#
loop_
_entity_poly.entity_id
_entity_poly.type
_entity_poly.pdbx_seq_one_letter_code
_entity_poly.pdbx_strand_id
1 'polypeptide(L)'
;DPLAVPGYDIVCLSNLAPGLWRMLTSSGAKPAGLEAYDILRVETGTPVYGIDIDENRFAFDVGRTDQAISYTKGCYLGQEPIVMARDRAGHAPRTLLGLKLTASDPVPRESKIFQGEEDVGFVTSCVHSPRLGLIALAYLRYGHQTPGMEVQVETPKGRLVATVSALPFGS
;
A
#
# COMPACT_ATOMS: atom_id res chain seq x y z
N ASP A 1 13.27 1.52 5.04
CA ASP A 1 12.92 2.80 4.38
C ASP A 1 11.50 2.70 3.79
N PRO A 2 10.52 3.44 4.35
CA PRO A 2 9.12 3.26 3.96
C PRO A 2 8.83 3.66 2.50
N LEU A 3 9.67 4.50 1.89
CA LEU A 3 9.46 4.99 0.54
C LEU A 3 10.40 4.35 -0.50
N ALA A 4 11.16 3.33 -0.12
CA ALA A 4 12.19 2.70 -0.94
C ALA A 4 13.23 3.71 -1.52
N VAL A 5 13.33 4.89 -0.92
CA VAL A 5 14.36 5.90 -1.17
C VAL A 5 15.02 6.24 0.16
N PRO A 6 16.34 6.48 0.21
CA PRO A 6 17.01 6.89 1.43
C PRO A 6 16.38 8.15 2.02
N GLY A 7 16.02 8.11 3.29
CA GLY A 7 15.33 9.22 3.94
C GLY A 7 15.41 9.16 5.46
N TYR A 8 14.94 10.23 6.10
CA TYR A 8 14.94 10.36 7.55
C TYR A 8 13.62 10.93 8.03
N ASP A 9 13.06 10.34 9.06
CA ASP A 9 11.98 10.93 9.84
C ASP A 9 12.58 11.73 10.98
N ILE A 10 12.26 13.01 11.06
CA ILE A 10 12.77 13.90 12.11
C ILE A 10 11.65 14.23 13.08
N VAL A 11 11.76 13.72 14.30
CA VAL A 11 10.82 13.99 15.39
C VAL A 11 11.39 15.08 16.28
N CYS A 12 10.64 16.16 16.47
CA CYS A 12 11.06 17.26 17.34
C CYS A 12 9.85 17.86 18.10
N LEU A 13 10.13 18.69 19.11
CA LEU A 13 9.09 19.46 19.76
C LEU A 13 8.44 20.44 18.76
N SER A 14 7.13 20.61 18.83
CA SER A 14 6.37 21.41 17.86
C SER A 14 6.83 22.86 17.76
N ASN A 15 7.29 23.44 18.87
CA ASN A 15 7.83 24.82 18.89
C ASN A 15 9.19 24.95 18.15
N LEU A 16 9.92 23.86 17.95
CA LEU A 16 11.17 23.82 17.20
C LEU A 16 11.00 23.57 15.71
N ALA A 17 9.85 23.00 15.28
CA ALA A 17 9.58 22.59 13.91
C ALA A 17 9.76 23.74 12.89
N PRO A 18 9.28 25.00 13.14
CA PRO A 18 9.50 26.09 12.19
C PRO A 18 10.98 26.47 12.01
N GLY A 19 11.78 26.36 13.07
CA GLY A 19 13.23 26.60 13.01
C GLY A 19 13.94 25.54 12.18
N LEU A 20 13.63 24.28 12.46
CA LEU A 20 14.16 23.13 11.72
C LEU A 20 13.79 23.20 10.23
N TRP A 21 12.54 23.52 9.91
CA TRP A 21 12.09 23.70 8.54
C TRP A 21 12.90 24.75 7.78
N ARG A 22 13.08 25.93 8.40
CA ARG A 22 13.91 27.00 7.81
C ARG A 22 15.36 26.58 7.61
N MET A 23 15.92 25.87 8.58
CA MET A 23 17.32 25.37 8.50
C MET A 23 17.47 24.39 7.32
N LEU A 24 16.59 23.41 7.18
CA LEU A 24 16.61 22.44 6.09
C LEU A 24 16.46 23.11 4.72
N THR A 25 15.48 23.99 4.57
CA THR A 25 15.23 24.68 3.30
C THR A 25 16.38 25.63 2.92
N SER A 26 16.99 26.33 3.91
CA SER A 26 18.18 27.17 3.69
C SER A 26 19.41 26.34 3.30
N SER A 27 19.46 25.10 3.73
CA SER A 27 20.54 24.15 3.39
C SER A 27 20.31 23.44 2.04
N GLY A 28 19.26 23.81 1.31
CA GLY A 28 19.00 23.32 -0.04
C GLY A 28 17.94 22.20 -0.14
N ALA A 29 17.33 21.78 0.97
CA ALA A 29 16.21 20.84 0.91
C ALA A 29 15.01 21.50 0.23
N LYS A 30 14.45 20.81 -0.78
CA LYS A 30 13.28 21.30 -1.50
C LYS A 30 12.01 20.80 -0.82
N PRO A 31 11.08 21.68 -0.41
CA PRO A 31 9.78 21.27 0.08
C PRO A 31 9.01 20.44 -0.95
N ALA A 32 8.39 19.37 -0.48
CA ALA A 32 7.46 18.57 -1.28
C ALA A 32 6.09 18.51 -0.59
N GLY A 33 5.03 18.47 -1.37
CA GLY A 33 3.67 18.37 -0.84
C GLY A 33 3.29 16.94 -0.44
N LEU A 34 2.22 16.81 0.35
CA LEU A 34 1.67 15.52 0.77
C LEU A 34 1.23 14.67 -0.43
N GLU A 35 0.77 15.29 -1.51
CA GLU A 35 0.40 14.57 -2.74
C GLU A 35 1.62 13.84 -3.35
N ALA A 36 2.78 14.51 -3.41
CA ALA A 36 4.01 13.88 -3.90
C ALA A 36 4.45 12.71 -3.00
N TYR A 37 4.29 12.86 -1.68
CA TYR A 37 4.52 11.79 -0.73
C TYR A 37 3.55 10.62 -0.95
N ASP A 38 2.26 10.92 -1.14
CA ASP A 38 1.21 9.91 -1.34
C ASP A 38 1.41 9.13 -2.65
N ILE A 39 1.80 9.82 -3.73
CA ILE A 39 2.18 9.15 -4.98
C ILE A 39 3.35 8.19 -4.75
N LEU A 40 4.42 8.66 -4.12
CA LEU A 40 5.62 7.86 -3.92
C LEU A 40 5.36 6.64 -3.03
N ARG A 41 4.58 6.77 -1.94
CA ARG A 41 4.24 5.64 -1.08
C ARG A 41 3.40 4.57 -1.80
N VAL A 42 2.47 4.99 -2.67
CA VAL A 42 1.67 4.06 -3.47
C VAL A 42 2.57 3.36 -4.49
N GLU A 43 3.44 4.09 -5.20
CA GLU A 43 4.42 3.49 -6.12
C GLU A 43 5.30 2.43 -5.46
N THR A 44 5.70 2.66 -4.21
CA THR A 44 6.54 1.73 -3.44
C THR A 44 5.74 0.65 -2.70
N GLY A 45 4.41 0.73 -2.75
CA GLY A 45 3.54 -0.22 -2.05
C GLY A 45 3.53 -0.03 -0.54
N THR A 46 3.84 1.18 -0.05
CA THR A 46 3.86 1.48 1.39
C THR A 46 2.46 1.83 1.88
N PRO A 47 1.87 0.98 2.74
CA PRO A 47 0.55 1.22 3.31
C PRO A 47 0.61 2.29 4.41
N VAL A 48 -0.49 3.02 4.58
CA VAL A 48 -0.68 4.00 5.65
C VAL A 48 -1.78 3.53 6.59
N TYR A 49 -1.52 3.63 7.90
CA TYR A 49 -2.49 3.30 8.93
C TYR A 49 -3.72 4.24 8.85
N GLY A 50 -4.91 3.66 8.98
CA GLY A 50 -6.19 4.34 8.83
C GLY A 50 -6.65 4.50 7.37
N ILE A 51 -5.77 4.20 6.40
CA ILE A 51 -6.11 4.19 4.96
C ILE A 51 -6.03 2.78 4.40
N ASP A 52 -4.86 2.19 4.39
CA ASP A 52 -4.62 0.87 3.80
C ASP A 52 -4.61 -0.24 4.85
N ILE A 53 -4.24 0.07 6.08
CA ILE A 53 -4.18 -0.87 7.22
C ILE A 53 -4.92 -0.30 8.43
N ASP A 54 -5.54 -1.19 9.19
CA ASP A 54 -6.24 -0.91 10.45
C ASP A 54 -6.16 -2.12 11.40
N GLU A 55 -6.88 -2.09 12.50
CA GLU A 55 -6.92 -3.17 13.49
C GLU A 55 -7.52 -4.49 12.96
N ASN A 56 -8.20 -4.46 11.82
CA ASN A 56 -8.84 -5.63 11.21
C ASN A 56 -7.92 -6.32 10.18
N ARG A 57 -6.68 -5.87 10.04
CA ARG A 57 -5.71 -6.42 9.09
C ARG A 57 -4.59 -7.14 9.83
N PHE A 58 -4.32 -8.34 9.41
CA PHE A 58 -3.15 -9.06 9.89
C PHE A 58 -1.89 -8.61 9.16
N ALA A 59 -0.73 -8.73 9.81
CA ALA A 59 0.56 -8.40 9.19
C ALA A 59 0.81 -9.19 7.89
N PHE A 60 0.27 -10.40 7.78
CA PHE A 60 0.34 -11.21 6.55
C PHE A 60 -0.45 -10.62 5.39
N ASP A 61 -1.59 -9.97 5.66
CA ASP A 61 -2.43 -9.40 4.62
C ASP A 61 -1.72 -8.25 3.89
N VAL A 62 -0.78 -7.59 4.58
CA VAL A 62 -0.07 -6.42 4.07
C VAL A 62 1.02 -6.78 3.06
N GLY A 63 1.44 -8.06 2.99
CA GLY A 63 2.46 -8.52 2.05
C GLY A 63 3.89 -8.04 2.35
N ARG A 64 4.16 -7.51 3.57
CA ARG A 64 5.48 -7.00 4.00
C ARG A 64 6.06 -7.81 5.17
N THR A 65 5.82 -9.09 5.20
CA THR A 65 6.18 -9.98 6.30
C THR A 65 7.67 -9.98 6.59
N ASP A 66 8.51 -9.99 5.57
CA ASP A 66 9.98 -9.99 5.71
C ASP A 66 10.52 -8.70 6.34
N GLN A 67 9.77 -7.61 6.25
CA GLN A 67 10.13 -6.32 6.84
C GLN A 67 9.53 -6.11 8.23
N ALA A 68 8.36 -6.71 8.49
CA ALA A 68 7.56 -6.45 9.69
C ALA A 68 7.65 -7.56 10.73
N ILE A 69 7.99 -8.80 10.35
CA ILE A 69 7.96 -9.97 11.22
C ILE A 69 9.36 -10.57 11.37
N SER A 70 9.80 -10.75 12.63
CA SER A 70 11.00 -11.53 12.93
C SER A 70 10.61 -12.93 13.38
N TYR A 71 11.06 -13.93 12.66
CA TYR A 71 10.85 -15.35 13.00
C TYR A 71 11.94 -15.93 13.92
N THR A 72 12.97 -15.16 14.21
CA THR A 72 14.14 -15.60 14.99
C THR A 72 14.25 -14.96 16.36
N LYS A 73 13.50 -13.89 16.65
CA LYS A 73 13.47 -13.28 17.98
C LYS A 73 12.67 -14.15 18.95
N GLY A 74 12.94 -13.99 20.25
CA GLY A 74 12.20 -14.69 21.32
C GLY A 74 10.70 -14.35 21.35
N CYS A 75 9.95 -14.96 22.26
CA CYS A 75 8.51 -14.79 22.40
C CYS A 75 8.12 -13.33 22.63
N TYR A 76 7.00 -12.93 22.05
CA TYR A 76 6.41 -11.59 22.18
C TYR A 76 4.89 -11.67 22.26
N LEU A 77 4.28 -10.63 22.83
CA LEU A 77 2.83 -10.54 22.95
C LEU A 77 2.19 -10.48 21.56
N GLY A 78 1.18 -11.34 21.30
CA GLY A 78 0.47 -11.39 20.02
C GLY A 78 1.14 -12.22 18.93
N GLN A 79 2.17 -13.01 19.24
CA GLN A 79 2.83 -13.88 18.26
C GLN A 79 1.96 -15.06 17.78
N GLU A 80 1.02 -15.54 18.59
CA GLU A 80 0.23 -16.72 18.28
C GLU A 80 -0.56 -16.61 16.96
N PRO A 81 -1.33 -15.54 16.71
CA PRO A 81 -2.02 -15.37 15.44
C PRO A 81 -1.08 -15.34 14.24
N ILE A 82 0.12 -14.77 14.43
CA ILE A 82 1.14 -14.68 13.37
C ILE A 82 1.70 -16.06 13.04
N VAL A 83 2.07 -16.83 14.06
CA VAL A 83 2.57 -18.21 13.89
C VAL A 83 1.49 -19.12 13.30
N MET A 84 0.25 -19.00 13.79
CA MET A 84 -0.87 -19.78 13.27
C MET A 84 -1.19 -19.48 11.80
N ALA A 85 -1.14 -18.22 11.39
CA ALA A 85 -1.36 -17.85 9.99
C ALA A 85 -0.29 -18.44 9.07
N ARG A 86 0.98 -18.39 9.50
CA ARG A 86 2.09 -19.02 8.78
C ARG A 86 1.93 -20.54 8.67
N ASP A 87 1.66 -21.21 9.78
CA ASP A 87 1.80 -22.67 9.89
C ASP A 87 0.54 -23.42 9.41
N ARG A 88 -0.65 -22.82 9.49
CA ARG A 88 -1.92 -23.49 9.15
C ARG A 88 -2.40 -23.21 7.74
N ALA A 89 -2.31 -21.96 7.29
CA ALA A 89 -2.87 -21.57 5.99
C ALA A 89 -1.83 -21.56 4.86
N GLY A 90 -0.55 -21.30 5.18
CA GLY A 90 0.51 -21.14 4.18
C GLY A 90 0.35 -19.91 3.28
N HIS A 91 -0.77 -19.21 3.41
CA HIS A 91 -1.08 -17.98 2.64
C HIS A 91 -2.02 -17.06 3.44
N ALA A 92 -1.99 -15.78 3.13
CA ALA A 92 -2.96 -14.83 3.64
C ALA A 92 -4.31 -15.00 2.90
N PRO A 93 -5.46 -14.85 3.59
CA PRO A 93 -6.79 -14.88 2.95
C PRO A 93 -6.94 -13.76 1.92
N ARG A 94 -6.27 -12.65 2.15
CA ARG A 94 -6.16 -11.50 1.26
C ARG A 94 -4.74 -10.96 1.29
N THR A 95 -4.30 -10.29 0.22
CA THR A 95 -2.99 -9.65 0.18
C THR A 95 -3.10 -8.28 -0.45
N LEU A 96 -2.38 -7.31 0.12
CA LEU A 96 -2.23 -5.98 -0.45
C LEU A 96 -1.32 -6.06 -1.68
N LEU A 97 -1.84 -5.65 -2.82
CA LEU A 97 -1.18 -5.68 -4.12
C LEU A 97 -1.38 -4.35 -4.85
N GLY A 98 -0.64 -4.17 -5.93
CA GLY A 98 -0.82 -3.06 -6.85
C GLY A 98 -1.87 -3.34 -7.91
N LEU A 99 -2.54 -2.30 -8.37
CA LEU A 99 -3.36 -2.32 -9.58
C LEU A 99 -2.88 -1.22 -10.54
N LYS A 100 -2.74 -1.54 -11.82
CA LYS A 100 -2.58 -0.56 -12.90
C LYS A 100 -3.92 -0.40 -13.58
N LEU A 101 -4.44 0.83 -13.63
CA LEU A 101 -5.77 1.12 -14.19
C LEU A 101 -5.64 1.92 -15.50
N THR A 102 -6.55 1.64 -16.44
CA THR A 102 -6.66 2.39 -17.70
C THR A 102 -7.79 3.40 -17.58
N ALA A 103 -7.59 4.46 -16.79
CA ALA A 103 -8.56 5.54 -16.61
C ALA A 103 -7.84 6.87 -16.35
N SER A 104 -8.56 7.99 -16.53
CA SER A 104 -8.06 9.33 -16.26
C SER A 104 -8.32 9.80 -14.83
N ASP A 105 -9.38 9.31 -14.19
CA ASP A 105 -9.78 9.76 -12.86
C ASP A 105 -9.45 8.70 -11.80
N PRO A 106 -8.97 9.10 -10.61
CA PRO A 106 -8.76 8.18 -9.50
C PRO A 106 -10.04 7.45 -9.11
N VAL A 107 -9.88 6.19 -8.77
CA VAL A 107 -10.97 5.32 -8.30
C VAL A 107 -11.22 5.60 -6.81
N PRO A 108 -12.48 5.71 -6.37
CA PRO A 108 -12.81 5.90 -4.96
C PRO A 108 -12.25 4.76 -4.07
N ARG A 109 -11.90 5.12 -2.85
CA ARG A 109 -11.57 4.15 -1.80
C ARG A 109 -12.78 3.22 -1.58
N GLU A 110 -12.51 1.96 -1.19
CA GLU A 110 -13.49 0.90 -0.98
C GLU A 110 -14.25 0.46 -2.24
N SER A 111 -13.84 0.95 -3.43
CA SER A 111 -14.37 0.42 -4.69
C SER A 111 -14.11 -1.07 -4.78
N LYS A 112 -15.16 -1.83 -5.08
CA LYS A 112 -15.08 -3.28 -5.20
C LYS A 112 -14.31 -3.72 -6.43
N ILE A 113 -13.67 -4.87 -6.32
CA ILE A 113 -12.93 -5.48 -7.41
C ILE A 113 -13.59 -6.81 -7.75
N PHE A 114 -13.80 -7.04 -9.03
CA PHE A 114 -14.46 -8.23 -9.55
C PHE A 114 -13.57 -9.00 -10.53
N GLN A 115 -13.70 -10.32 -10.51
CA GLN A 115 -13.28 -11.17 -11.62
C GLN A 115 -14.52 -11.89 -12.14
N GLY A 116 -14.98 -11.51 -13.33
CA GLY A 116 -16.33 -11.85 -13.76
C GLY A 116 -17.38 -11.22 -12.85
N GLU A 117 -18.21 -12.05 -12.22
CA GLU A 117 -19.22 -11.59 -11.24
C GLU A 117 -18.79 -11.81 -9.78
N GLU A 118 -17.62 -12.40 -9.53
CA GLU A 118 -17.11 -12.64 -8.19
C GLU A 118 -16.46 -11.39 -7.61
N ASP A 119 -16.88 -10.98 -6.40
CA ASP A 119 -16.21 -9.94 -5.60
C ASP A 119 -14.92 -10.52 -5.02
N VAL A 120 -13.78 -10.08 -5.56
CA VAL A 120 -12.46 -10.61 -5.22
C VAL A 120 -11.61 -9.63 -4.39
N GLY A 121 -12.10 -8.42 -4.10
CA GLY A 121 -11.35 -7.46 -3.30
C GLY A 121 -11.86 -6.04 -3.33
N PHE A 122 -11.02 -5.11 -2.86
CA PHE A 122 -11.36 -3.69 -2.83
C PHE A 122 -10.12 -2.81 -2.86
N VAL A 123 -10.29 -1.57 -3.36
CA VAL A 123 -9.24 -0.54 -3.45
C VAL A 123 -9.09 0.17 -2.11
N THR A 124 -7.85 0.45 -1.68
CA THR A 124 -7.58 1.24 -0.47
C THR A 124 -7.03 2.62 -0.78
N SER A 125 -6.12 2.71 -1.73
CA SER A 125 -5.52 3.97 -2.19
C SER A 125 -5.43 3.99 -3.70
N CYS A 126 -5.66 5.16 -4.31
CA CYS A 126 -5.52 5.34 -5.76
C CYS A 126 -4.93 6.71 -6.06
N VAL A 127 -3.88 6.75 -6.88
CA VAL A 127 -3.17 7.98 -7.25
C VAL A 127 -2.80 8.00 -8.73
N HIS A 128 -2.63 9.20 -9.26
CA HIS A 128 -2.08 9.38 -10.61
C HIS A 128 -0.57 9.63 -10.52
N SER A 129 0.22 8.60 -10.80
CA SER A 129 1.68 8.71 -10.86
C SER A 129 2.11 9.34 -12.19
N PRO A 130 3.01 10.36 -12.18
CA PRO A 130 3.58 10.90 -13.40
C PRO A 130 4.39 9.89 -14.21
N ARG A 131 4.88 8.81 -13.57
CA ARG A 131 5.72 7.78 -14.20
C ARG A 131 4.95 6.55 -14.64
N LEU A 132 3.91 6.18 -13.88
CA LEU A 132 3.24 4.89 -14.00
C LEU A 132 1.78 5.00 -14.46
N GLY A 133 1.25 6.24 -14.58
CA GLY A 133 -0.17 6.47 -14.83
C GLY A 133 -1.02 6.24 -13.59
N LEU A 134 -2.26 5.83 -13.78
CA LEU A 134 -3.17 5.57 -12.67
C LEU A 134 -2.84 4.23 -12.01
N ILE A 135 -2.47 4.29 -10.74
CA ILE A 135 -2.12 3.12 -9.92
C ILE A 135 -2.89 3.12 -8.60
N ALA A 136 -3.13 1.93 -8.07
CA ALA A 136 -3.83 1.79 -6.80
C ALA A 136 -3.21 0.70 -5.92
N LEU A 137 -3.42 0.80 -4.61
CA LEU A 137 -3.25 -0.29 -3.65
C LEU A 137 -4.61 -0.94 -3.42
N ALA A 138 -4.63 -2.26 -3.36
CA ALA A 138 -5.86 -3.02 -3.22
C ALA A 138 -5.63 -4.33 -2.48
N TYR A 139 -6.61 -4.76 -1.70
CA TYR A 139 -6.64 -6.11 -1.15
C TYR A 139 -7.33 -7.06 -2.13
N LEU A 140 -6.64 -8.12 -2.51
CA LEU A 140 -7.19 -9.19 -3.33
C LEU A 140 -7.25 -10.51 -2.55
N ARG A 141 -8.34 -11.26 -2.72
CA ARG A 141 -8.52 -12.60 -2.14
C ARG A 141 -7.51 -13.58 -2.71
N TYR A 142 -7.19 -14.58 -1.91
CA TYR A 142 -6.37 -15.70 -2.36
C TYR A 142 -6.95 -16.34 -3.64
N GLY A 143 -6.08 -16.70 -4.57
CA GLY A 143 -6.46 -17.17 -5.91
C GLY A 143 -6.54 -16.07 -6.98
N HIS A 144 -6.64 -14.79 -6.58
CA HIS A 144 -6.74 -13.65 -7.50
C HIS A 144 -5.54 -12.68 -7.38
N GLN A 145 -4.39 -13.20 -6.94
CA GLN A 145 -3.23 -12.40 -6.53
C GLN A 145 -2.07 -12.46 -7.54
N THR A 146 -2.27 -13.12 -8.68
CA THR A 146 -1.19 -13.31 -9.66
C THR A 146 -0.93 -12.01 -10.43
N PRO A 147 0.29 -11.46 -10.40
CA PRO A 147 0.66 -10.32 -11.24
C PRO A 147 0.40 -10.61 -12.72
N GLY A 148 -0.14 -9.62 -13.42
CA GLY A 148 -0.59 -9.73 -14.81
C GLY A 148 -2.05 -10.17 -14.99
N MET A 149 -2.73 -10.62 -13.92
CA MET A 149 -4.15 -10.97 -13.98
C MET A 149 -5.00 -9.72 -14.22
N GLU A 150 -6.00 -9.83 -15.09
CA GLU A 150 -6.99 -8.77 -15.29
C GLU A 150 -8.15 -8.92 -14.32
N VAL A 151 -8.55 -7.80 -13.74
CA VAL A 151 -9.69 -7.64 -12.84
C VAL A 151 -10.50 -6.41 -13.24
N GLN A 152 -11.68 -6.25 -12.69
CA GLN A 152 -12.54 -5.11 -12.95
C GLN A 152 -12.78 -4.35 -11.65
N VAL A 153 -12.56 -3.05 -11.65
CA VAL A 153 -12.80 -2.17 -10.50
C VAL A 153 -14.12 -1.44 -10.72
N GLU A 154 -15.01 -1.53 -9.75
CA GLU A 154 -16.29 -0.84 -9.79
C GLU A 154 -16.11 0.65 -9.53
N THR A 155 -16.75 1.47 -10.34
CA THR A 155 -16.76 2.93 -10.20
C THR A 155 -18.16 3.47 -10.42
N PRO A 156 -18.43 4.72 -10.03
CA PRO A 156 -19.74 5.35 -10.34
C PRO A 156 -20.07 5.43 -11.84
N LYS A 157 -19.05 5.31 -12.70
CA LYS A 157 -19.20 5.36 -14.17
C LYS A 157 -19.26 3.97 -14.82
N GLY A 158 -19.19 2.89 -14.04
CA GLY A 158 -19.16 1.51 -14.51
C GLY A 158 -17.88 0.78 -14.07
N ARG A 159 -17.66 -0.42 -14.58
CA ARG A 159 -16.47 -1.23 -14.28
C ARG A 159 -15.30 -0.85 -15.18
N LEU A 160 -14.13 -0.62 -14.58
CA LEU A 160 -12.86 -0.33 -15.25
C LEU A 160 -11.96 -1.56 -15.21
N VAL A 161 -11.30 -1.86 -16.32
CA VAL A 161 -10.28 -2.91 -16.36
C VAL A 161 -9.02 -2.43 -15.63
N ALA A 162 -8.47 -3.30 -14.80
CA ALA A 162 -7.22 -3.11 -14.09
C ALA A 162 -6.36 -4.38 -14.17
N THR A 163 -5.06 -4.19 -14.15
CA THR A 163 -4.09 -5.30 -14.13
C THR A 163 -3.44 -5.39 -12.78
N VAL A 164 -3.45 -6.57 -12.17
CA VAL A 164 -2.77 -6.85 -10.90
C VAL A 164 -1.25 -6.71 -11.09
N SER A 165 -0.60 -6.06 -10.15
CA SER A 165 0.86 -5.84 -10.16
C SER A 165 1.46 -6.23 -8.81
N ALA A 166 2.68 -6.75 -8.85
CA ALA A 166 3.49 -6.86 -7.64
C ALA A 166 3.84 -5.47 -7.09
N LEU A 167 4.20 -5.40 -5.82
CA LEU A 167 4.71 -4.22 -5.14
C LEU A 167 6.17 -4.44 -4.72
N PRO A 168 7.03 -3.42 -4.85
CA PRO A 168 6.77 -2.11 -5.44
C PRO A 168 6.47 -2.15 -6.94
N PHE A 169 5.76 -1.14 -7.46
CA PHE A 169 5.52 -1.04 -8.90
C PHE A 169 6.82 -0.89 -9.67
N GLY A 170 6.98 -1.64 -10.75
CA GLY A 170 8.15 -1.54 -11.63
C GLY A 170 9.36 -2.37 -11.19
N SER A 171 9.18 -3.25 -10.19
CA SER A 171 10.17 -4.29 -9.86
C SER A 171 10.15 -5.42 -10.86
#